data_b1b2bb6df383b71a08d4d31918001bc3
#
_entry.id   b1b2bb6df383b71a08d4d31918001bc3
#
_cell.length_a   1.000
_cell.length_b   1.000
_cell.length_c   1.000
_cell.angle_alpha   90.00
_cell.angle_beta   90.00
_cell.angle_gamma   90.00
#
_symmetry.space_group_name_H-M   'P 1'
#
loop_
_entity.id
_entity.type
_entity.pdbx_description
1 polymer ?
#
loop_
_entity_poly.entity_id
_entity_poly.type
_entity_poly.pdbx_seq_one_letter_code
_entity_poly.pdbx_strand_id
1 'polypeptide(L)'
;MRRFITSPARRAGEVICAFFLLLSPALAADEDTDLNLIPPAAQAAPPAVVPVPASSATQRNYLEDAFTFTPLRNDLLVPYPPPTPASWEDRLFLDSRDEWNLGNNVTLDYSGRFNLRAANDIPFPSHESVRNDLRELFLSLQPDDSTWIDLGRVNVKSGVAVGYNPTDFFRTRAVVEPLTADPTILREDRLGTLMLLGQHVWTGGSVTAVFAPKVTQPTAIYTNIDLPSFDPMLDRTNAQDRFLLKSSVAVSNDFSPELLLYHAGDRTQVGTNLTVGIGQQTIAYVEWAGGGRASLIADALAYGRQTGTLPKQAPPVIPADATQYFQNDLAAGFSYTPVDTKLTLNLEYHYHEAGFTSQDWRNWFNAAAQHGNIPGVDPALWYIRSYAQDQQEPETRHSAFVRADWTDAFVTDLELTALANINLQDGSGLLQATADYYLSRVWTIGGQATLTFGGRRSEFGSLPQAGGILLRLVRYL
;
A
#
# COMPACT_ATOMS: atom_id res chain seq x y z
N MET A 1 -33.86 -4.21 42.12
CA MET A 1 -34.08 -4.08 40.69
C MET A 1 -32.77 -3.81 40.02
N ARG A 2 -32.07 -4.83 39.49
CA ARG A 2 -30.85 -4.71 38.68
C ARG A 2 -31.24 -4.64 37.22
N ARG A 3 -31.05 -3.52 36.53
CA ARG A 3 -31.20 -3.40 35.10
C ARG A 3 -29.95 -4.03 34.46
N PHE A 4 -30.13 -5.09 33.70
CA PHE A 4 -29.13 -5.61 32.78
C PHE A 4 -29.04 -4.65 31.60
N ILE A 5 -27.93 -3.95 31.48
CA ILE A 5 -27.54 -3.21 30.26
C ILE A 5 -26.97 -4.25 29.31
N THR A 6 -27.74 -4.67 28.32
CA THR A 6 -27.23 -5.50 27.23
C THR A 6 -26.33 -4.66 26.35
N SER A 7 -25.07 -5.06 26.22
CA SER A 7 -24.07 -4.43 25.35
C SER A 7 -24.52 -4.39 23.89
N PRO A 8 -24.41 -3.26 23.19
CA PRO A 8 -24.81 -3.14 21.78
C PRO A 8 -24.01 -4.04 20.84
N ALA A 9 -22.81 -4.49 21.22
CA ALA A 9 -21.96 -5.39 20.44
C ALA A 9 -22.60 -6.75 20.09
N ARG A 10 -23.52 -7.25 20.95
CA ARG A 10 -24.20 -8.53 20.69
C ARG A 10 -25.23 -8.47 19.55
N ARG A 11 -25.76 -7.28 19.21
CA ARG A 11 -26.75 -7.12 18.14
C ARG A 11 -26.14 -6.90 16.76
N ALA A 12 -24.92 -6.37 16.69
CA ALA A 12 -24.23 -6.18 15.42
C ALA A 12 -23.79 -7.50 14.77
N GLY A 13 -23.26 -8.44 15.57
CA GLY A 13 -22.85 -9.76 15.07
C GLY A 13 -24.01 -10.60 14.51
N GLU A 14 -25.22 -10.49 15.10
CA GLU A 14 -26.41 -11.23 14.64
C GLU A 14 -26.98 -10.71 13.30
N VAL A 15 -26.75 -9.43 12.95
CA VAL A 15 -27.24 -8.84 11.70
C VAL A 15 -26.30 -9.19 10.53
N ILE A 16 -24.99 -9.27 10.78
CA ILE A 16 -23.98 -9.58 9.75
C ILE A 16 -24.08 -11.05 9.32
N CYS A 17 -24.24 -11.99 10.26
CA CYS A 17 -24.42 -13.42 9.93
C CYS A 17 -25.68 -13.75 9.11
N ALA A 18 -26.73 -12.93 9.19
CA ALA A 18 -27.98 -13.20 8.47
C ALA A 18 -27.90 -12.88 6.95
N PHE A 19 -26.95 -12.03 6.52
CA PHE A 19 -26.83 -11.65 5.11
C PHE A 19 -26.15 -12.71 4.23
N PHE A 20 -25.35 -13.63 4.84
CA PHE A 20 -24.63 -14.67 4.10
C PHE A 20 -25.51 -15.80 3.54
N LEU A 21 -26.77 -15.91 3.95
CA LEU A 21 -27.63 -17.07 3.63
C LEU A 21 -28.48 -16.93 2.35
N LEU A 22 -28.47 -15.78 1.67
CA LEU A 22 -29.46 -15.48 0.61
C LEU A 22 -28.92 -15.41 -0.83
N LEU A 23 -27.63 -15.70 -1.09
CA LEU A 23 -27.06 -15.63 -2.45
C LEU A 23 -26.91 -17.02 -3.09
N SER A 24 -27.60 -17.21 -4.20
CA SER A 24 -27.53 -18.42 -5.04
C SER A 24 -26.20 -18.49 -5.82
N PRO A 25 -25.70 -19.69 -6.18
CA PRO A 25 -24.37 -19.84 -6.80
C PRO A 25 -24.36 -19.32 -8.24
N ALA A 26 -23.42 -18.46 -8.57
CA ALA A 26 -23.04 -18.07 -9.91
C ALA A 26 -21.59 -18.51 -10.20
N LEU A 27 -21.34 -18.80 -11.45
CA LEU A 27 -20.21 -19.46 -12.11
C LEU A 27 -18.80 -19.18 -11.55
N ALA A 28 -17.98 -20.24 -11.51
CA ALA A 28 -16.61 -20.27 -11.01
C ALA A 28 -15.66 -19.38 -11.83
N ALA A 29 -14.78 -18.65 -11.14
CA ALA A 29 -13.65 -17.95 -11.71
C ALA A 29 -12.45 -18.89 -11.89
N ASP A 30 -11.61 -18.60 -12.87
CA ASP A 30 -10.48 -19.41 -13.34
C ASP A 30 -9.26 -19.24 -12.44
N GLU A 31 -8.58 -20.35 -12.10
CA GLU A 31 -7.49 -20.43 -11.10
C GLU A 31 -6.13 -19.86 -11.57
N ASP A 32 -6.01 -19.40 -12.82
CA ASP A 32 -4.72 -19.02 -13.43
C ASP A 32 -4.21 -17.61 -13.07
N THR A 33 -4.89 -16.87 -12.20
CA THR A 33 -4.60 -15.43 -11.99
C THR A 33 -3.48 -15.13 -10.99
N ASP A 34 -3.17 -16.05 -10.07
CA ASP A 34 -2.11 -15.84 -9.05
C ASP A 34 -0.69 -16.04 -9.60
N LEU A 35 -0.56 -16.63 -10.79
CA LEU A 35 0.72 -16.76 -11.51
C LEU A 35 1.28 -15.41 -12.02
N ASN A 36 0.47 -14.37 -12.08
CA ASN A 36 0.89 -13.03 -12.50
C ASN A 36 1.63 -12.22 -11.42
N LEU A 37 1.71 -12.74 -10.19
CA LEU A 37 2.54 -12.15 -9.11
C LEU A 37 4.01 -12.57 -9.22
N ILE A 38 4.35 -13.57 -10.05
CA ILE A 38 5.72 -13.93 -10.34
C ILE A 38 6.27 -12.93 -11.36
N PRO A 39 7.39 -12.22 -11.07
CA PRO A 39 7.99 -11.34 -12.06
C PRO A 39 8.18 -12.07 -13.38
N PRO A 40 7.91 -11.45 -14.56
CA PRO A 40 7.93 -12.09 -15.87
C PRO A 40 9.24 -12.84 -16.21
N ALA A 41 10.34 -12.53 -15.52
CA ALA A 41 11.64 -13.16 -15.67
C ALA A 41 11.71 -14.62 -15.19
N ALA A 42 10.75 -15.09 -14.38
CA ALA A 42 10.72 -16.49 -13.90
C ALA A 42 10.03 -17.46 -14.87
N GLN A 43 9.38 -16.96 -15.91
CA GLN A 43 8.83 -17.79 -16.95
C GLN A 43 9.90 -17.95 -18.05
N ALA A 44 10.44 -19.17 -18.21
CA ALA A 44 11.45 -19.50 -19.21
C ALA A 44 10.86 -19.47 -20.64
N ALA A 45 10.64 -18.29 -21.17
CA ALA A 45 10.49 -17.99 -22.58
C ALA A 45 11.35 -16.77 -22.90
N PRO A 46 11.95 -16.63 -24.12
CA PRO A 46 12.67 -15.42 -24.46
C PRO A 46 11.73 -14.23 -24.22
N PRO A 47 12.24 -13.13 -23.60
CA PRO A 47 11.38 -12.01 -23.27
C PRO A 47 10.88 -11.37 -24.56
N ALA A 48 9.71 -11.79 -25.02
CA ALA A 48 8.87 -10.83 -25.69
C ALA A 48 8.68 -9.74 -24.62
N VAL A 49 9.02 -8.49 -24.96
CA VAL A 49 8.58 -7.35 -24.15
C VAL A 49 7.06 -7.43 -24.15
N VAL A 50 6.52 -8.16 -23.19
CA VAL A 50 5.07 -8.23 -23.00
C VAL A 50 4.74 -6.88 -22.39
N PRO A 51 3.93 -6.05 -23.06
CA PRO A 51 3.39 -4.89 -22.40
C PRO A 51 2.69 -5.44 -21.16
N VAL A 52 3.14 -5.01 -19.98
CA VAL A 52 2.32 -5.17 -18.79
C VAL A 52 1.22 -4.14 -19.00
N PRO A 53 -0.02 -4.53 -19.33
CA PRO A 53 -1.12 -3.57 -19.34
C PRO A 53 -1.12 -2.89 -17.98
N ALA A 54 -1.42 -1.60 -17.93
CA ALA A 54 -1.45 -0.81 -16.71
C ALA A 54 -2.39 -1.43 -15.65
N SER A 55 -3.29 -2.29 -16.09
CA SER A 55 -4.14 -3.18 -15.28
C SER A 55 -4.49 -4.41 -16.10
N SER A 56 -4.21 -5.60 -15.60
CA SER A 56 -4.88 -6.81 -16.07
C SER A 56 -6.16 -6.94 -15.23
N ALA A 57 -7.24 -6.29 -15.65
CA ALA A 57 -8.54 -6.45 -15.02
C ALA A 57 -9.07 -7.83 -15.37
N THR A 58 -8.70 -8.82 -14.60
CA THR A 58 -9.41 -10.09 -14.59
C THR A 58 -10.71 -9.86 -13.86
N GLN A 59 -11.83 -10.22 -14.42
CA GLN A 59 -13.14 -10.11 -13.76
C GLN A 59 -13.08 -10.90 -12.45
N ARG A 60 -13.21 -10.18 -11.33
CA ARG A 60 -13.15 -10.77 -10.00
C ARG A 60 -14.11 -10.04 -9.06
N ASN A 61 -15.08 -10.77 -8.57
CA ASN A 61 -16.05 -10.26 -7.61
C ASN A 61 -16.04 -11.16 -6.39
N TYR A 62 -15.88 -10.60 -5.18
CA TYR A 62 -15.92 -11.38 -3.95
C TYR A 62 -16.46 -10.57 -2.79
N LEU A 63 -17.04 -11.28 -1.84
CA LEU A 63 -17.47 -10.79 -0.55
C LEU A 63 -16.49 -11.32 0.51
N GLU A 64 -15.97 -10.44 1.35
CA GLU A 64 -15.08 -10.80 2.46
C GLU A 64 -15.62 -10.26 3.78
N ASP A 65 -15.63 -11.12 4.77
CA ASP A 65 -15.88 -10.79 6.17
C ASP A 65 -14.58 -10.95 6.95
N ALA A 66 -14.09 -9.88 7.59
CA ALA A 66 -12.79 -9.83 8.24
C ALA A 66 -12.87 -9.24 9.63
N PHE A 67 -12.68 -10.07 10.64
CA PHE A 67 -12.60 -9.65 12.04
C PHE A 67 -11.15 -9.47 12.47
N THR A 68 -10.81 -8.30 13.03
CA THR A 68 -9.48 -7.96 13.53
C THR A 68 -9.53 -7.67 15.03
N PHE A 69 -8.58 -8.24 15.78
CA PHE A 69 -8.30 -7.89 17.16
C PHE A 69 -6.89 -7.34 17.28
N THR A 70 -6.75 -6.16 17.88
CA THR A 70 -5.48 -5.42 18.00
C THR A 70 -5.20 -5.07 19.44
N PRO A 71 -4.29 -5.78 20.13
CA PRO A 71 -3.86 -5.41 21.47
C PRO A 71 -3.06 -4.09 21.45
N LEU A 72 -3.49 -3.15 22.30
CA LEU A 72 -2.86 -1.83 22.42
C LEU A 72 -1.84 -1.81 23.57
N ARG A 73 -0.73 -1.07 23.37
CA ARG A 73 0.25 -0.78 24.43
C ARG A 73 -0.26 0.33 25.34
N ASN A 74 -0.16 0.13 26.66
CA ASN A 74 -0.57 1.10 27.65
C ASN A 74 0.60 1.94 28.21
N ASP A 75 1.83 1.65 27.77
CA ASP A 75 3.06 2.20 28.36
C ASP A 75 3.91 2.99 27.33
N LEU A 76 3.23 3.66 26.39
CA LEU A 76 3.88 4.48 25.37
C LEU A 76 4.66 5.65 26.01
N LEU A 77 5.90 5.88 25.54
CA LEU A 77 6.71 7.04 25.95
C LEU A 77 6.20 8.35 25.34
N VAL A 78 5.63 8.28 24.15
CA VAL A 78 4.94 9.38 23.48
C VAL A 78 3.47 9.02 23.44
N PRO A 79 2.61 9.66 24.24
CA PRO A 79 1.18 9.38 24.25
C PRO A 79 0.57 9.50 22.85
N TYR A 80 -0.23 8.52 22.47
CA TYR A 80 -0.94 8.59 21.18
C TYR A 80 -2.13 9.56 21.32
N PRO A 81 -2.28 10.54 20.41
CA PRO A 81 -3.38 11.49 20.48
C PRO A 81 -4.72 10.82 20.15
N PRO A 82 -5.83 11.28 20.73
CA PRO A 82 -7.16 10.82 20.33
C PRO A 82 -7.47 11.17 18.85
N PRO A 83 -8.27 10.34 18.15
CA PRO A 83 -8.80 9.06 18.58
C PRO A 83 -7.71 7.98 18.66
N THR A 84 -7.78 7.12 19.68
CA THR A 84 -6.89 5.96 19.79
C THR A 84 -7.28 4.91 18.77
N PRO A 85 -6.33 4.09 18.26
CA PRO A 85 -6.65 3.01 17.35
C PRO A 85 -7.69 2.04 17.94
N ALA A 86 -8.54 1.49 17.07
CA ALA A 86 -9.50 0.48 17.48
C ALA A 86 -8.78 -0.77 18.02
N SER A 87 -9.32 -1.34 19.12
CA SER A 87 -8.81 -2.61 19.66
C SER A 87 -9.48 -3.83 19.03
N TRP A 88 -10.62 -3.67 18.40
CA TRP A 88 -11.27 -4.65 17.54
C TRP A 88 -12.02 -3.95 16.42
N GLU A 89 -12.12 -4.65 15.31
CA GLU A 89 -12.80 -4.19 14.12
C GLU A 89 -13.38 -5.36 13.37
N ASP A 90 -14.58 -5.18 12.82
CA ASP A 90 -15.26 -6.13 11.97
C ASP A 90 -15.64 -5.44 10.67
N ARG A 91 -15.26 -6.01 9.53
CA ARG A 91 -15.48 -5.46 8.20
C ARG A 91 -16.12 -6.48 7.29
N LEU A 92 -17.19 -6.05 6.65
CA LEU A 92 -17.75 -6.75 5.52
C LEU A 92 -17.54 -5.88 4.28
N PHE A 93 -16.87 -6.42 3.26
CA PHE A 93 -16.71 -5.67 2.02
C PHE A 93 -16.99 -6.51 0.77
N LEU A 94 -17.56 -5.83 -0.21
CA LEU A 94 -17.73 -6.32 -1.58
C LEU A 94 -16.64 -5.69 -2.43
N ASP A 95 -15.74 -6.51 -2.95
CA ASP A 95 -14.70 -6.11 -3.88
C ASP A 95 -15.12 -6.51 -5.28
N SER A 96 -15.05 -5.57 -6.21
CA SER A 96 -15.45 -5.78 -7.61
C SER A 96 -14.40 -5.26 -8.55
N ARG A 97 -14.06 -6.10 -9.54
CA ARG A 97 -13.18 -5.77 -10.64
C ARG A 97 -13.79 -6.32 -11.91
N ASP A 98 -14.11 -5.44 -12.84
CA ASP A 98 -14.81 -5.81 -14.07
C ASP A 98 -14.19 -5.07 -15.27
N GLU A 99 -14.17 -5.75 -16.41
CA GLU A 99 -13.78 -5.22 -17.70
C GLU A 99 -14.92 -5.43 -18.71
N TRP A 100 -15.32 -4.35 -19.37
CA TRP A 100 -16.36 -4.41 -20.39
C TRP A 100 -15.81 -4.01 -21.74
N ASN A 101 -15.91 -4.90 -22.71
CA ASN A 101 -15.57 -4.61 -24.11
C ASN A 101 -16.69 -3.76 -24.74
N LEU A 102 -16.39 -2.50 -25.06
CA LEU A 102 -17.34 -1.54 -25.64
C LEU A 102 -17.34 -1.56 -27.19
N GLY A 103 -16.50 -2.34 -27.81
CA GLY A 103 -16.37 -2.44 -29.26
C GLY A 103 -14.93 -2.57 -29.71
N ASN A 104 -14.67 -2.45 -31.01
CA ASN A 104 -13.35 -2.65 -31.57
C ASN A 104 -12.30 -1.79 -30.83
N ASN A 105 -11.38 -2.45 -30.11
CA ASN A 105 -10.22 -1.85 -29.47
C ASN A 105 -10.53 -0.86 -28.32
N VAL A 106 -11.71 -0.90 -27.71
CA VAL A 106 -12.08 -0.06 -26.57
C VAL A 106 -12.62 -0.92 -25.44
N THR A 107 -12.03 -0.82 -24.25
CA THR A 107 -12.54 -1.42 -23.02
C THR A 107 -12.85 -0.35 -21.98
N LEU A 108 -13.78 -0.66 -21.08
CA LEU A 108 -14.03 0.09 -19.85
C LEU A 108 -13.62 -0.80 -18.68
N ASP A 109 -12.67 -0.32 -17.91
CA ASP A 109 -12.13 -1.01 -16.74
C ASP A 109 -12.67 -0.37 -15.45
N TYR A 110 -13.08 -1.20 -14.51
CA TYR A 110 -13.61 -0.79 -13.20
C TYR A 110 -12.96 -1.60 -12.08
N SER A 111 -12.61 -0.94 -10.99
CA SER A 111 -12.23 -1.56 -9.72
C SER A 111 -12.76 -0.73 -8.56
N GLY A 112 -13.51 -1.36 -7.67
CA GLY A 112 -14.08 -0.68 -6.51
C GLY A 112 -14.30 -1.62 -5.34
N ARG A 113 -14.40 -1.03 -4.14
CA ARG A 113 -14.67 -1.75 -2.90
C ARG A 113 -15.73 -1.02 -2.10
N PHE A 114 -16.82 -1.70 -1.80
CA PHE A 114 -17.82 -1.22 -0.87
C PHE A 114 -17.56 -1.84 0.51
N ASN A 115 -17.38 -1.00 1.54
CA ASN A 115 -17.04 -1.40 2.89
C ASN A 115 -18.16 -1.09 3.87
N LEU A 116 -18.48 -2.07 4.73
CA LEU A 116 -19.22 -1.88 5.96
C LEU A 116 -18.26 -2.17 7.13
N ARG A 117 -18.15 -1.24 8.08
CA ARG A 117 -17.20 -1.32 9.18
C ARG A 117 -17.92 -1.16 10.54
N ALA A 118 -17.61 -2.03 11.48
CA ALA A 118 -17.97 -1.89 12.88
C ALA A 118 -16.69 -1.98 13.74
N ALA A 119 -16.51 -1.06 14.68
CA ALA A 119 -15.33 -1.02 15.53
C ALA A 119 -15.69 -0.40 16.89
N ASN A 120 -14.81 -0.54 17.88
CA ASN A 120 -15.08 0.04 19.22
C ASN A 120 -14.96 1.58 19.26
N ASP A 121 -14.35 2.20 18.26
CA ASP A 121 -14.17 3.64 18.09
C ASP A 121 -15.21 4.29 17.16
N ILE A 122 -15.99 3.48 16.42
CA ILE A 122 -17.00 3.96 15.46
C ILE A 122 -18.39 3.49 15.84
N PRO A 123 -19.36 4.39 16.06
CA PRO A 123 -20.76 4.03 16.26
C PRO A 123 -21.32 3.32 15.01
N PHE A 124 -22.04 2.22 15.18
CA PHE A 124 -22.73 1.53 14.10
C PHE A 124 -24.25 1.50 14.34
N PRO A 125 -25.10 1.80 13.34
CA PRO A 125 -24.78 2.32 12.00
C PRO A 125 -24.52 3.84 12.01
N SER A 126 -23.54 4.30 11.26
CA SER A 126 -23.24 5.71 11.02
C SER A 126 -22.71 5.92 9.60
N HIS A 127 -22.54 7.17 9.16
CA HIS A 127 -21.93 7.45 7.87
C HIS A 127 -20.45 7.03 7.80
N GLU A 128 -19.75 6.98 8.93
CA GLU A 128 -18.36 6.51 9.03
C GLU A 128 -18.25 4.98 8.93
N SER A 129 -19.35 4.26 9.17
CA SER A 129 -19.39 2.81 9.07
C SER A 129 -19.61 2.30 7.64
N VAL A 130 -19.85 3.19 6.67
CA VAL A 130 -20.09 2.86 5.26
C VAL A 130 -19.16 3.66 4.38
N ARG A 131 -18.37 2.98 3.54
CA ARG A 131 -17.48 3.63 2.58
C ARG A 131 -17.46 2.89 1.25
N ASN A 132 -17.35 3.66 0.16
CA ASN A 132 -17.14 3.14 -1.18
C ASN A 132 -15.84 3.68 -1.75
N ASP A 133 -14.89 2.80 -2.01
CA ASP A 133 -13.59 3.14 -2.58
C ASP A 133 -13.62 2.86 -4.08
N LEU A 134 -13.75 3.89 -4.90
CA LEU A 134 -13.54 3.78 -6.35
C LEU A 134 -12.04 3.75 -6.60
N ARG A 135 -11.46 2.56 -6.83
CA ARG A 135 -10.03 2.41 -7.06
C ARG A 135 -9.64 2.76 -8.49
N GLU A 136 -10.35 2.18 -9.47
CA GLU A 136 -10.09 2.43 -10.88
C GLU A 136 -11.41 2.59 -11.65
N LEU A 137 -11.39 3.49 -12.63
CA LEU A 137 -12.43 3.63 -13.65
C LEU A 137 -11.82 4.35 -14.85
N PHE A 138 -11.52 3.62 -15.92
CA PHE A 138 -10.91 4.22 -17.09
C PHE A 138 -11.34 3.52 -18.38
N LEU A 139 -11.24 4.28 -19.47
CA LEU A 139 -11.37 3.76 -20.82
C LEU A 139 -9.96 3.45 -21.34
N SER A 140 -9.76 2.23 -21.83
CA SER A 140 -8.56 1.82 -22.53
C SER A 140 -8.85 1.71 -24.02
N LEU A 141 -8.05 2.40 -24.84
CA LEU A 141 -8.09 2.37 -26.29
C LEU A 141 -6.80 1.73 -26.80
N GLN A 142 -6.92 0.69 -27.63
CA GLN A 142 -5.80 0.02 -28.29
C GLN A 142 -5.85 0.26 -29.81
N PRO A 143 -5.26 1.37 -30.32
CA PRO A 143 -5.32 1.71 -31.76
C PRO A 143 -4.67 0.67 -32.67
N ASP A 144 -3.62 0.01 -32.16
CA ASP A 144 -2.88 -1.08 -32.81
C ASP A 144 -2.30 -2.03 -31.74
N ASP A 145 -1.68 -3.14 -32.18
CA ASP A 145 -1.15 -4.19 -31.30
C ASP A 145 0.01 -3.73 -30.39
N SER A 146 0.52 -2.53 -30.58
CA SER A 146 1.70 -1.99 -29.89
C SER A 146 1.42 -0.71 -29.09
N THR A 147 0.21 -0.17 -29.17
CA THR A 147 -0.12 1.13 -28.56
C THR A 147 -1.37 1.04 -27.69
N TRP A 148 -1.28 1.55 -26.46
CA TRP A 148 -2.40 1.66 -25.50
C TRP A 148 -2.54 3.10 -25.04
N ILE A 149 -3.78 3.55 -24.87
CA ILE A 149 -4.11 4.88 -24.35
C ILE A 149 -5.22 4.70 -23.31
N ASP A 150 -4.91 5.00 -22.04
CA ASP A 150 -5.87 4.92 -20.95
C ASP A 150 -6.27 6.33 -20.50
N LEU A 151 -7.56 6.54 -20.33
CA LEU A 151 -8.13 7.81 -19.88
C LEU A 151 -9.10 7.57 -18.73
N GLY A 152 -8.78 8.08 -17.57
CA GLY A 152 -9.60 7.93 -16.38
C GLY A 152 -8.78 7.78 -15.11
N ARG A 153 -9.34 7.07 -14.14
CA ARG A 153 -8.69 6.76 -12.88
C ARG A 153 -7.93 5.44 -12.99
N VAL A 154 -6.60 5.52 -13.06
CA VAL A 154 -5.71 4.36 -13.31
C VAL A 154 -4.75 4.17 -12.14
N ASN A 155 -4.56 2.93 -11.69
CA ASN A 155 -3.55 2.56 -10.71
C ASN A 155 -2.23 2.20 -11.40
N VAL A 156 -1.39 3.22 -11.65
CA VAL A 156 -0.06 3.01 -12.25
C VAL A 156 0.91 2.47 -11.21
N LYS A 157 1.49 1.31 -11.50
CA LYS A 157 2.50 0.66 -10.66
C LYS A 157 3.84 0.72 -11.37
N SER A 158 4.88 1.08 -10.64
CA SER A 158 6.27 1.09 -11.11
C SER A 158 7.18 0.43 -10.08
N GLY A 159 8.37 0.03 -10.51
CA GLY A 159 9.35 -0.60 -9.64
C GLY A 159 9.37 -2.12 -9.73
N VAL A 160 10.48 -2.68 -9.29
CA VAL A 160 10.82 -4.11 -9.34
C VAL A 160 11.01 -4.72 -7.97
N ALA A 161 11.14 -3.89 -6.94
CA ALA A 161 11.24 -4.31 -5.55
C ALA A 161 9.87 -4.74 -5.00
N VAL A 162 9.88 -5.57 -3.96
CA VAL A 162 8.67 -6.11 -3.31
C VAL A 162 8.28 -5.27 -2.10
N GLY A 163 9.24 -4.93 -1.23
CA GLY A 163 8.98 -4.28 0.05
C GLY A 163 8.82 -2.76 -0.04
N TYR A 164 9.68 -2.09 -0.79
CA TYR A 164 9.66 -0.64 -1.00
C TYR A 164 10.05 -0.32 -2.44
N ASN A 165 9.26 0.49 -3.11
CA ASN A 165 9.47 0.85 -4.51
C ASN A 165 9.77 2.36 -4.66
N PRO A 166 11.05 2.78 -4.65
CA PRO A 166 11.44 4.18 -4.86
C PRO A 166 10.87 4.80 -6.14
N THR A 167 10.79 4.05 -7.24
CA THR A 167 10.32 4.55 -8.54
C THR A 167 8.80 4.46 -8.72
N ASP A 168 8.05 3.99 -7.73
CA ASP A 168 6.60 3.99 -7.75
C ASP A 168 6.03 5.34 -7.33
N PHE A 169 6.16 6.34 -8.18
CA PHE A 169 5.84 7.74 -7.89
C PHE A 169 4.35 8.01 -7.66
N PHE A 170 3.44 7.11 -8.09
CA PHE A 170 2.01 7.25 -7.87
C PHE A 170 1.51 6.60 -6.57
N ARG A 171 2.40 6.03 -5.74
CA ARG A 171 2.03 5.40 -4.45
C ARG A 171 1.54 6.41 -3.39
N THR A 172 1.98 7.67 -3.48
CA THR A 172 1.73 8.68 -2.46
C THR A 172 0.24 8.91 -2.23
N ARG A 173 -0.20 8.80 -0.96
CA ARG A 173 -1.58 8.98 -0.51
C ARG A 173 -2.61 8.04 -1.15
N ALA A 174 -2.17 7.03 -1.89
CA ALA A 174 -3.05 6.12 -2.63
C ALA A 174 -3.67 5.02 -1.74
N VAL A 175 -3.00 4.61 -0.66
CA VAL A 175 -3.56 3.65 0.31
C VAL A 175 -4.49 4.39 1.27
N VAL A 176 -5.76 3.98 1.30
CA VAL A 176 -6.77 4.60 2.17
C VAL A 176 -6.69 3.99 3.57
N GLU A 177 -6.63 2.68 3.63
CA GLU A 177 -6.69 1.94 4.87
C GLU A 177 -5.86 0.65 4.76
N PRO A 178 -4.70 0.57 5.45
CA PRO A 178 -3.87 -0.62 5.39
C PRO A 178 -4.46 -1.75 6.27
N LEU A 179 -4.99 -2.80 5.65
CA LEU A 179 -5.45 -4.02 6.33
C LEU A 179 -4.32 -5.02 6.60
N THR A 180 -3.20 -4.84 5.93
CA THR A 180 -2.05 -5.72 5.95
C THR A 180 -0.77 -4.91 5.90
N ALA A 181 0.34 -5.49 6.33
CA ALA A 181 1.67 -4.95 6.11
C ALA A 181 2.33 -5.48 4.82
N ASP A 182 1.63 -6.32 4.05
CA ASP A 182 2.14 -6.85 2.78
C ASP A 182 2.09 -5.77 1.68
N PRO A 183 3.25 -5.29 1.20
CA PRO A 183 3.29 -4.23 0.20
C PRO A 183 2.67 -4.64 -1.13
N THR A 184 2.67 -5.92 -1.48
CA THR A 184 2.09 -6.41 -2.75
C THR A 184 0.58 -6.22 -2.75
N ILE A 185 -0.10 -6.58 -1.67
CA ILE A 185 -1.54 -6.38 -1.51
C ILE A 185 -1.87 -4.87 -1.46
N LEU A 186 -1.08 -4.08 -0.72
CA LEU A 186 -1.30 -2.63 -0.64
C LEU A 186 -1.19 -1.95 -2.01
N ARG A 187 -0.31 -2.42 -2.90
CA ARG A 187 -0.18 -1.90 -4.28
C ARG A 187 -1.40 -2.22 -5.14
N GLU A 188 -2.06 -3.36 -4.92
CA GLU A 188 -3.30 -3.73 -5.62
C GLU A 188 -4.51 -2.93 -5.13
N ASP A 189 -4.60 -2.71 -3.82
CA ASP A 189 -5.78 -2.13 -3.17
C ASP A 189 -5.79 -0.60 -3.12
N ARG A 190 -4.78 0.07 -3.65
CA ARG A 190 -4.68 1.52 -3.61
C ARG A 190 -5.60 2.22 -4.61
N LEU A 191 -5.91 3.48 -4.31
CA LEU A 191 -6.63 4.36 -5.21
C LEU A 191 -5.79 4.69 -6.46
N GLY A 192 -6.38 4.58 -7.63
CA GLY A 192 -5.82 5.11 -8.85
C GLY A 192 -5.78 6.64 -8.88
N THR A 193 -5.07 7.19 -9.82
CA THR A 193 -4.98 8.64 -10.10
C THR A 193 -5.73 8.95 -11.39
N LEU A 194 -6.50 10.04 -11.43
CA LEU A 194 -7.12 10.51 -12.66
C LEU A 194 -6.03 11.00 -13.61
N MET A 195 -5.93 10.41 -14.81
CA MET A 195 -4.84 10.66 -15.74
C MET A 195 -5.18 10.33 -17.20
N LEU A 196 -4.32 10.80 -18.07
CA LEU A 196 -4.11 10.28 -19.41
C LEU A 196 -2.77 9.53 -19.43
N LEU A 197 -2.80 8.26 -19.80
CA LEU A 197 -1.62 7.42 -19.98
C LEU A 197 -1.54 6.96 -21.42
N GLY A 198 -0.36 7.04 -22.03
CA GLY A 198 -0.05 6.46 -23.32
C GLY A 198 1.16 5.56 -23.23
N GLN A 199 1.06 4.36 -23.81
CA GLN A 199 2.16 3.40 -23.89
C GLN A 199 2.35 2.92 -25.31
N HIS A 200 3.59 2.87 -25.74
CA HIS A 200 3.98 2.27 -27.02
C HIS A 200 5.12 1.28 -26.81
N VAL A 201 4.99 0.10 -27.42
CA VAL A 201 5.95 -1.01 -27.30
C VAL A 201 6.46 -1.36 -28.69
N TRP A 202 7.75 -1.59 -28.83
CA TRP A 202 8.40 -2.06 -30.06
C TRP A 202 9.36 -3.20 -29.73
N THR A 203 9.85 -3.88 -30.77
CA THR A 203 10.84 -4.94 -30.59
C THR A 203 12.10 -4.39 -29.88
N GLY A 204 12.29 -4.79 -28.61
CA GLY A 204 13.44 -4.39 -27.82
C GLY A 204 13.24 -3.14 -26.95
N GLY A 205 12.00 -2.63 -26.76
CA GLY A 205 11.78 -1.54 -25.82
C GLY A 205 10.33 -1.10 -25.68
N SER A 206 10.14 -0.14 -24.76
CA SER A 206 8.85 0.51 -24.55
C SER A 206 9.03 1.96 -24.09
N VAL A 207 8.01 2.77 -24.30
CA VAL A 207 7.87 4.09 -23.71
C VAL A 207 6.48 4.24 -23.14
N THR A 208 6.38 4.81 -21.94
CA THR A 208 5.12 5.17 -21.29
C THR A 208 5.18 6.62 -20.89
N ALA A 209 4.14 7.38 -21.23
CA ALA A 209 3.98 8.77 -20.83
C ALA A 209 2.67 8.94 -20.07
N VAL A 210 2.70 9.63 -18.93
CA VAL A 210 1.53 9.88 -18.07
C VAL A 210 1.41 11.36 -17.78
N PHE A 211 0.20 11.88 -17.88
CA PHE A 211 -0.18 13.18 -17.38
C PHE A 211 -1.38 13.06 -16.44
N ALA A 212 -1.21 13.42 -15.18
CA ALA A 212 -2.27 13.46 -14.17
C ALA A 212 -2.51 14.91 -13.75
N PRO A 213 -3.65 15.52 -14.11
CA PRO A 213 -3.95 16.92 -13.81
C PRO A 213 -4.26 17.13 -12.34
N LYS A 214 -3.93 18.30 -11.83
CA LYS A 214 -4.45 18.79 -10.56
C LYS A 214 -5.94 19.13 -10.72
N VAL A 215 -6.80 18.48 -9.95
CA VAL A 215 -8.25 18.74 -9.97
C VAL A 215 -8.79 19.26 -8.64
N THR A 216 -7.97 19.22 -7.58
CA THR A 216 -8.38 19.66 -6.24
C THR A 216 -7.20 20.19 -5.42
N GLN A 217 -7.45 20.59 -4.17
CA GLN A 217 -6.42 21.00 -3.23
C GLN A 217 -6.05 19.82 -2.29
N PRO A 218 -4.81 19.79 -1.75
CA PRO A 218 -4.44 18.79 -0.76
C PRO A 218 -5.22 18.99 0.53
N THR A 219 -5.66 17.89 1.13
CA THR A 219 -6.37 17.85 2.41
C THR A 219 -5.49 17.32 3.53
N ALA A 220 -5.91 17.51 4.78
CA ALA A 220 -5.26 16.96 5.95
C ALA A 220 -5.24 15.42 5.91
N ILE A 221 -4.23 14.81 6.54
CA ILE A 221 -4.08 13.36 6.57
C ILE A 221 -5.22 12.70 7.38
N TYR A 222 -5.70 13.38 8.43
CA TYR A 222 -6.70 12.86 9.37
C TYR A 222 -8.16 13.20 9.02
N THR A 223 -8.45 13.67 7.82
CA THR A 223 -9.83 13.99 7.40
C THR A 223 -10.69 12.76 7.10
N ASN A 224 -10.22 11.56 7.41
CA ASN A 224 -10.99 10.33 7.19
C ASN A 224 -12.21 10.18 8.11
N ILE A 225 -12.33 11.01 9.15
CA ILE A 225 -13.41 10.88 10.16
C ILE A 225 -14.76 11.39 9.63
N ASP A 226 -14.75 12.32 8.64
CA ASP A 226 -15.95 12.96 8.10
C ASP A 226 -16.11 12.78 6.59
N LEU A 227 -15.45 11.81 5.96
CA LEU A 227 -15.59 11.60 4.52
C LEU A 227 -17.00 11.08 4.19
N PRO A 228 -17.68 11.69 3.22
CA PRO A 228 -18.91 11.15 2.68
C PRO A 228 -18.69 9.71 2.19
N SER A 229 -19.67 8.83 2.38
CA SER A 229 -19.57 7.40 2.01
C SER A 229 -19.21 7.17 0.53
N PHE A 230 -19.37 8.15 -0.32
CA PHE A 230 -19.14 8.09 -1.78
C PHE A 230 -18.19 9.19 -2.28
N ASP A 231 -17.23 9.60 -1.47
CA ASP A 231 -16.18 10.53 -1.90
C ASP A 231 -15.16 9.78 -2.80
N PRO A 232 -14.89 10.25 -4.02
CA PRO A 232 -13.86 9.66 -4.88
C PRO A 232 -12.43 9.92 -4.38
N MET A 233 -12.23 10.73 -3.32
CA MET A 233 -10.94 11.04 -2.69
C MET A 233 -9.86 11.52 -3.69
N LEU A 234 -10.25 12.37 -4.65
CA LEU A 234 -9.32 12.96 -5.63
C LEU A 234 -8.31 13.92 -5.00
N ASP A 235 -8.60 14.46 -3.82
CA ASP A 235 -7.71 15.26 -2.99
C ASP A 235 -6.47 14.47 -2.51
N ARG A 236 -6.57 13.14 -2.47
CA ARG A 236 -5.45 12.26 -2.16
C ARG A 236 -4.54 12.03 -3.36
N THR A 237 -5.12 11.83 -4.55
CA THR A 237 -4.37 11.40 -5.74
C THR A 237 -4.12 12.49 -6.78
N ASN A 238 -4.95 13.55 -6.82
CA ASN A 238 -4.91 14.61 -7.84
C ASN A 238 -4.84 16.03 -7.24
N ALA A 239 -4.11 16.20 -6.14
CA ALA A 239 -3.90 17.50 -5.50
C ALA A 239 -2.80 18.35 -6.15
N GLN A 240 -2.09 17.81 -7.12
CA GLN A 240 -1.03 18.49 -7.90
C GLN A 240 -0.93 17.89 -9.30
N ASP A 241 -0.41 18.67 -10.26
CA ASP A 241 -0.07 18.16 -11.59
C ASP A 241 1.10 17.19 -11.48
N ARG A 242 1.02 16.06 -12.21
CA ARG A 242 2.06 15.03 -12.25
C ARG A 242 2.34 14.61 -13.68
N PHE A 243 3.60 14.42 -14.01
CA PHE A 243 4.09 13.91 -15.30
C PHE A 243 5.03 12.75 -15.02
N LEU A 244 4.89 11.66 -15.77
CA LEU A 244 5.85 10.56 -15.78
C LEU A 244 6.20 10.24 -17.22
N LEU A 245 7.49 10.10 -17.48
CA LEU A 245 8.02 9.46 -18.68
C LEU A 245 8.86 8.26 -18.23
N LYS A 246 8.48 7.07 -18.69
CA LYS A 246 9.21 5.83 -18.44
C LYS A 246 9.62 5.23 -19.77
N SER A 247 10.86 4.73 -19.86
CA SER A 247 11.35 4.02 -21.04
C SER A 247 12.14 2.80 -20.62
N SER A 248 11.92 1.68 -21.29
CA SER A 248 12.72 0.46 -21.17
C SER A 248 13.39 0.11 -22.49
N VAL A 249 14.60 -0.48 -22.40
CA VAL A 249 15.35 -0.95 -23.57
C VAL A 249 15.92 -2.33 -23.24
N ALA A 250 15.61 -3.33 -24.04
CA ALA A 250 16.22 -4.64 -23.93
C ALA A 250 17.68 -4.60 -24.41
N VAL A 251 18.62 -4.68 -23.47
CA VAL A 251 20.05 -4.71 -23.75
C VAL A 251 20.51 -6.14 -24.05
N SER A 252 19.92 -7.12 -23.35
CA SER A 252 20.09 -8.54 -23.59
C SER A 252 18.80 -9.29 -23.24
N ASN A 253 18.78 -10.61 -23.42
CA ASN A 253 17.61 -11.42 -23.08
C ASN A 253 17.27 -11.38 -21.59
N ASP A 254 18.27 -11.17 -20.72
CA ASP A 254 18.11 -11.21 -19.26
C ASP A 254 18.26 -9.84 -18.61
N PHE A 255 18.40 -8.76 -19.40
CA PHE A 255 18.64 -7.43 -18.86
C PHE A 255 17.92 -6.35 -19.68
N SER A 256 16.90 -5.74 -19.09
CA SER A 256 16.10 -4.68 -19.67
C SER A 256 15.95 -3.53 -18.67
N PRO A 257 16.91 -2.60 -18.60
CA PRO A 257 16.84 -1.46 -17.69
C PRO A 257 15.68 -0.53 -18.05
N GLU A 258 15.06 0.03 -17.01
CA GLU A 258 14.08 1.11 -17.12
C GLU A 258 14.68 2.43 -16.63
N LEU A 259 14.37 3.52 -17.31
CA LEU A 259 14.66 4.89 -16.91
C LEU A 259 13.36 5.65 -16.74
N LEU A 260 13.27 6.43 -15.65
CA LEU A 260 12.09 7.19 -15.31
C LEU A 260 12.45 8.66 -15.07
N LEU A 261 11.60 9.54 -15.58
CA LEU A 261 11.60 10.96 -15.27
C LEU A 261 10.21 11.32 -14.74
N TYR A 262 10.15 11.83 -13.52
CA TYR A 262 8.91 12.20 -12.88
C TYR A 262 8.95 13.66 -12.42
N HIS A 263 7.83 14.37 -12.61
CA HIS A 263 7.66 15.74 -12.14
C HIS A 263 6.30 15.87 -11.46
N ALA A 264 6.28 16.45 -10.26
CA ALA A 264 5.07 16.69 -9.50
C ALA A 264 5.15 18.01 -8.72
N GLY A 265 4.26 18.94 -9.03
CA GLY A 265 4.27 20.27 -8.42
C GLY A 265 5.56 21.03 -8.74
N ASP A 266 6.42 21.20 -7.75
CA ASP A 266 7.72 21.87 -7.85
C ASP A 266 8.93 20.90 -7.82
N ARG A 267 8.69 19.59 -7.80
CA ARG A 267 9.71 18.55 -7.64
C ARG A 267 9.91 17.74 -8.90
N THR A 268 11.17 17.55 -9.27
CA THR A 268 11.57 16.63 -10.35
C THR A 268 12.41 15.52 -9.75
N GLN A 269 12.10 14.30 -10.13
CA GLN A 269 12.81 13.09 -9.72
C GLN A 269 13.19 12.27 -10.95
N VAL A 270 14.30 11.58 -10.86
CA VAL A 270 14.76 10.61 -11.86
C VAL A 270 14.83 9.24 -11.18
N GLY A 271 14.64 8.18 -11.96
CA GLY A 271 14.68 6.83 -11.41
C GLY A 271 15.21 5.82 -12.42
N THR A 272 15.63 4.67 -11.92
CA THR A 272 15.99 3.51 -12.74
C THR A 272 15.62 2.22 -12.02
N ASN A 273 15.17 1.24 -12.80
CA ASN A 273 14.92 -0.12 -12.39
C ASN A 273 15.85 -1.04 -13.16
N LEU A 274 16.59 -1.86 -12.43
CA LEU A 274 17.53 -2.84 -12.99
C LEU A 274 17.15 -4.22 -12.47
N THR A 275 16.98 -5.16 -13.37
CA THR A 275 16.66 -6.56 -13.01
C THR A 275 17.56 -7.48 -13.82
N VAL A 276 18.10 -8.51 -13.18
CA VAL A 276 18.93 -9.54 -13.84
C VAL A 276 18.62 -10.93 -13.31
N GLY A 277 18.41 -11.86 -14.21
CA GLY A 277 18.29 -13.28 -13.91
C GLY A 277 19.66 -13.92 -13.60
N ILE A 278 19.76 -14.66 -12.50
CA ILE A 278 20.96 -15.39 -12.10
C ILE A 278 20.63 -16.88 -12.05
N GLY A 279 20.96 -17.59 -13.10
CA GLY A 279 20.51 -18.98 -13.31
C GLY A 279 18.98 -19.04 -13.49
N GLN A 280 18.37 -20.15 -13.03
CA GLN A 280 16.92 -20.39 -13.22
C GLN A 280 16.09 -20.11 -11.96
N GLN A 281 16.73 -19.73 -10.85
CA GLN A 281 16.11 -19.69 -9.53
C GLN A 281 16.18 -18.33 -8.85
N THR A 282 17.04 -17.43 -9.34
CA THR A 282 17.31 -16.16 -8.66
C THR A 282 17.15 -14.99 -9.61
N ILE A 283 16.44 -13.99 -9.15
CA ILE A 283 16.33 -12.68 -9.80
C ILE A 283 16.91 -11.66 -8.84
N ALA A 284 17.96 -10.95 -9.23
CA ALA A 284 18.47 -9.82 -8.49
C ALA A 284 17.98 -8.51 -9.11
N TYR A 285 17.70 -7.53 -8.28
CA TYR A 285 17.19 -6.25 -8.72
C TYR A 285 17.72 -5.09 -7.88
N VAL A 286 17.77 -3.93 -8.53
CA VAL A 286 18.06 -2.65 -7.91
C VAL A 286 17.08 -1.62 -8.46
N GLU A 287 16.49 -0.87 -7.57
CA GLU A 287 15.58 0.22 -7.85
C GLU A 287 16.12 1.47 -7.16
N TRP A 288 16.28 2.56 -7.92
CA TRP A 288 16.81 3.82 -7.41
C TRP A 288 15.98 4.99 -7.93
N ALA A 289 15.69 5.93 -7.04
CA ALA A 289 15.13 7.22 -7.40
C ALA A 289 15.91 8.34 -6.69
N GLY A 290 16.00 9.51 -7.33
CA GLY A 290 16.64 10.67 -6.74
C GLY A 290 16.04 11.98 -7.21
N GLY A 291 16.06 13.00 -6.33
CA GLY A 291 15.55 14.33 -6.64
C GLY A 291 15.71 15.31 -5.49
N GLY A 292 15.42 16.58 -5.77
CA GLY A 292 15.47 17.64 -4.77
C GLY A 292 14.30 17.54 -3.80
N ARG A 293 14.57 17.35 -2.49
CA ARG A 293 13.56 17.39 -1.40
C ARG A 293 14.20 17.76 -0.07
N ALA A 294 13.39 18.19 0.89
CA ALA A 294 13.80 18.38 2.28
C ALA A 294 13.79 17.04 3.05
N SER A 295 14.18 17.06 4.33
CA SER A 295 14.02 15.90 5.20
C SER A 295 12.53 15.53 5.37
N LEU A 296 12.23 14.26 5.63
CA LEU A 296 10.88 13.76 5.87
C LEU A 296 10.16 14.57 6.98
N ILE A 297 10.88 14.92 8.05
CA ILE A 297 10.36 15.74 9.15
C ILE A 297 9.95 17.12 8.64
N ALA A 298 10.79 17.77 7.85
CA ALA A 298 10.49 19.10 7.32
C ALA A 298 9.31 19.10 6.35
N ASP A 299 9.27 18.11 5.46
CA ASP A 299 8.15 17.89 4.53
C ASP A 299 6.84 17.66 5.27
N ALA A 300 6.82 16.80 6.30
CA ALA A 300 5.66 16.54 7.13
C ALA A 300 5.13 17.81 7.83
N LEU A 301 6.04 18.58 8.44
CA LEU A 301 5.66 19.81 9.12
C LEU A 301 5.18 20.90 8.14
N ALA A 302 5.77 20.99 6.96
CA ALA A 302 5.32 21.90 5.90
C ALA A 302 3.93 21.52 5.40
N TYR A 303 3.69 20.26 5.12
CA TYR A 303 2.40 19.74 4.69
C TYR A 303 1.31 19.95 5.75
N GLY A 304 1.60 19.64 7.02
CA GLY A 304 0.66 19.87 8.12
C GLY A 304 0.26 21.33 8.30
N ARG A 305 1.19 22.28 8.07
CA ARG A 305 0.88 23.72 8.08
C ARG A 305 0.09 24.16 6.84
N GLN A 306 0.40 23.59 5.68
CA GLN A 306 -0.31 23.88 4.44
C GLN A 306 -1.78 23.44 4.51
N THR A 307 -2.04 22.25 5.05
CA THR A 307 -3.38 21.68 5.17
C THR A 307 -4.15 22.14 6.42
N GLY A 308 -3.50 22.89 7.32
CA GLY A 308 -4.10 23.41 8.55
C GLY A 308 -4.18 22.41 9.70
N THR A 309 -3.63 21.20 9.55
CA THR A 309 -3.53 20.21 10.64
C THR A 309 -2.60 20.70 11.76
N LEU A 310 -1.52 21.37 11.39
CA LEU A 310 -0.58 21.98 12.33
C LEU A 310 -0.71 23.50 12.32
N PRO A 311 -0.48 24.18 13.46
CA PRO A 311 -0.51 25.64 13.52
C PRO A 311 0.54 26.27 12.61
N LYS A 312 0.15 27.29 11.83
CA LYS A 312 1.02 27.93 10.83
C LYS A 312 2.30 28.53 11.41
N GLN A 313 2.26 29.03 12.64
CA GLN A 313 3.38 29.76 13.28
C GLN A 313 4.02 28.98 14.43
N ALA A 314 3.63 27.73 14.68
CA ALA A 314 4.28 26.94 15.73
C ALA A 314 5.73 26.64 15.36
N PRO A 315 6.68 26.78 16.33
CA PRO A 315 8.04 26.30 16.11
C PRO A 315 8.02 24.79 15.85
N PRO A 316 9.02 24.25 15.12
CA PRO A 316 9.10 22.81 14.93
C PRO A 316 9.30 22.11 16.29
N VAL A 317 8.55 21.04 16.52
CA VAL A 317 8.61 20.25 17.77
C VAL A 317 9.93 19.48 17.91
N ILE A 318 10.59 19.22 16.79
CA ILE A 318 11.93 18.62 16.70
C ILE A 318 12.71 19.35 15.60
N PRO A 319 14.06 19.33 15.64
CA PRO A 319 14.86 19.87 14.56
C PRO A 319 14.46 19.31 13.20
N ALA A 320 14.30 20.17 12.21
CA ALA A 320 13.91 19.81 10.87
C ALA A 320 14.73 20.61 9.86
N ASP A 321 15.45 19.97 8.97
CA ASP A 321 16.16 20.62 7.88
C ASP A 321 15.22 20.81 6.69
N ALA A 322 14.81 22.05 6.46
CA ALA A 322 13.95 22.44 5.36
C ALA A 322 14.73 22.75 4.06
N THR A 323 16.06 22.66 4.09
CA THR A 323 16.87 22.87 2.91
C THR A 323 16.65 21.72 1.93
N GLN A 324 16.41 22.07 0.67
CA GLN A 324 16.28 21.05 -0.37
C GLN A 324 17.66 20.63 -0.86
N TYR A 325 17.93 19.33 -0.72
CA TYR A 325 19.12 18.68 -1.27
C TYR A 325 18.66 17.61 -2.27
N PHE A 326 19.59 17.19 -3.11
CA PHE A 326 19.37 15.96 -3.88
C PHE A 326 19.39 14.78 -2.91
N GLN A 327 18.25 14.12 -2.77
CA GLN A 327 18.05 12.96 -1.87
C GLN A 327 17.91 11.70 -2.71
N ASN A 328 18.40 10.59 -2.19
CA ASN A 328 18.42 9.29 -2.84
C ASN A 328 17.51 8.30 -2.11
N ASP A 329 16.78 7.53 -2.88
CA ASP A 329 16.01 6.38 -2.42
C ASP A 329 16.49 5.14 -3.17
N LEU A 330 16.72 4.03 -2.47
CA LEU A 330 17.22 2.79 -3.04
C LEU A 330 16.48 1.60 -2.43
N ALA A 331 16.11 0.65 -3.28
CA ALA A 331 15.80 -0.71 -2.89
C ALA A 331 16.70 -1.66 -3.68
N ALA A 332 17.38 -2.57 -3.01
CA ALA A 332 18.23 -3.57 -3.64
C ALA A 332 17.97 -4.93 -2.99
N GLY A 333 17.76 -5.94 -3.80
CA GLY A 333 17.39 -7.24 -3.29
C GLY A 333 17.46 -8.35 -4.31
N PHE A 334 16.97 -9.50 -3.88
CA PHE A 334 16.80 -10.64 -4.75
C PHE A 334 15.56 -11.45 -4.37
N SER A 335 15.01 -12.15 -5.37
CA SER A 335 14.00 -13.18 -5.24
C SER A 335 14.61 -14.52 -5.57
N TYR A 336 14.37 -15.53 -4.75
CA TYR A 336 14.89 -16.89 -4.90
C TYR A 336 13.77 -17.91 -4.79
N THR A 337 13.60 -18.73 -5.84
CA THR A 337 12.63 -19.83 -5.86
C THR A 337 13.40 -21.13 -6.09
N PRO A 338 13.57 -21.99 -5.05
CA PRO A 338 14.26 -23.28 -5.20
C PRO A 338 13.56 -24.17 -6.21
N VAL A 339 14.34 -25.00 -6.95
CA VAL A 339 13.78 -26.00 -7.87
C VAL A 339 12.88 -26.97 -7.12
N ASP A 340 11.82 -27.39 -7.77
CA ASP A 340 10.84 -28.35 -7.24
C ASP A 340 10.12 -27.90 -5.93
N THR A 341 10.17 -26.60 -5.63
CA THR A 341 9.39 -26.02 -4.52
C THR A 341 8.43 -24.96 -5.04
N LYS A 342 7.35 -24.74 -4.28
CA LYS A 342 6.44 -23.62 -4.47
C LYS A 342 6.72 -22.51 -3.45
N LEU A 343 7.97 -22.43 -2.97
CA LEU A 343 8.45 -21.44 -2.00
C LEU A 343 9.24 -20.37 -2.74
N THR A 344 8.85 -19.11 -2.57
CA THR A 344 9.61 -17.94 -3.03
C THR A 344 10.09 -17.14 -1.84
N LEU A 345 11.37 -16.77 -1.83
CA LEU A 345 12.00 -15.95 -0.79
C LEU A 345 12.46 -14.63 -1.40
N ASN A 346 12.09 -13.52 -0.78
CA ASN A 346 12.56 -12.19 -1.13
C ASN A 346 13.36 -11.61 0.03
N LEU A 347 14.51 -11.02 -0.27
CA LEU A 347 15.34 -10.30 0.69
C LEU A 347 15.72 -8.95 0.09
N GLU A 348 15.48 -7.85 0.82
CA GLU A 348 15.74 -6.49 0.36
C GLU A 348 16.42 -5.66 1.45
N TYR A 349 17.26 -4.75 1.01
CA TYR A 349 17.76 -3.62 1.75
C TYR A 349 17.17 -2.35 1.18
N HIS A 350 16.65 -1.48 2.04
CA HIS A 350 16.10 -0.18 1.66
C HIS A 350 16.91 0.96 2.26
N TYR A 351 17.16 1.97 1.45
CA TYR A 351 17.74 3.24 1.84
C TYR A 351 16.82 4.38 1.46
N HIS A 352 16.40 5.17 2.43
CA HIS A 352 15.57 6.36 2.26
C HIS A 352 16.28 7.55 2.89
N GLU A 353 17.00 8.35 2.07
CA GLU A 353 17.90 9.38 2.58
C GLU A 353 17.16 10.47 3.38
N ALA A 354 15.92 10.82 2.99
CA ALA A 354 15.10 11.79 3.69
C ALA A 354 14.55 11.27 5.03
N GLY A 355 14.54 9.95 5.25
CA GLY A 355 14.02 9.30 6.45
C GLY A 355 14.80 9.62 7.72
N PHE A 356 14.23 9.26 8.86
CA PHE A 356 14.81 9.50 10.18
C PHE A 356 16.18 8.84 10.32
N THR A 357 17.14 9.64 10.77
CA THR A 357 18.41 9.13 11.30
C THR A 357 18.24 8.64 12.74
N SER A 358 19.24 7.94 13.27
CA SER A 358 19.26 7.59 14.69
C SER A 358 19.22 8.84 15.60
N GLN A 359 19.69 10.01 15.13
CA GLN A 359 19.59 11.26 15.88
C GLN A 359 18.17 11.81 15.85
N ASP A 360 17.45 11.70 14.72
CA ASP A 360 16.05 12.14 14.62
C ASP A 360 15.13 11.30 15.49
N TRP A 361 15.35 9.99 15.58
CA TRP A 361 14.67 9.12 16.53
C TRP A 361 14.91 9.54 17.98
N ARG A 362 16.17 9.83 18.35
CA ARG A 362 16.49 10.36 19.70
C ARG A 362 15.77 11.69 19.96
N ASN A 363 15.76 12.60 18.98
CA ASN A 363 15.09 13.89 19.09
C ASN A 363 13.58 13.71 19.27
N TRP A 364 12.95 12.80 18.53
CA TRP A 364 11.53 12.49 18.61
C TRP A 364 11.13 12.01 20.01
N PHE A 365 11.85 11.04 20.58
CA PHE A 365 11.60 10.55 21.92
C PHE A 365 11.93 11.58 23.03
N ASN A 366 12.97 12.36 22.85
CA ASN A 366 13.35 13.39 23.84
C ASN A 366 12.37 14.57 23.82
N ALA A 367 11.83 14.96 22.68
CA ALA A 367 10.84 16.03 22.57
C ALA A 367 9.59 15.69 23.39
N ALA A 368 9.09 14.47 23.31
CA ALA A 368 7.98 14.02 24.14
C ALA A 368 8.32 14.01 25.64
N ALA A 369 9.51 13.53 26.00
CA ALA A 369 9.94 13.50 27.40
C ALA A 369 10.13 14.90 28.02
N GLN A 370 10.59 15.87 27.22
CA GLN A 370 10.87 17.25 27.70
C GLN A 370 9.66 18.17 27.58
N HIS A 371 8.79 17.96 26.62
CA HIS A 371 7.75 18.90 26.24
C HIS A 371 6.35 18.27 26.11
N GLY A 372 6.16 17.00 26.48
CA GLY A 372 4.89 16.29 26.34
C GLY A 372 3.74 16.93 27.14
N ASN A 373 4.04 17.77 28.13
CA ASN A 373 3.03 18.57 28.85
C ASN A 373 2.58 19.84 28.09
N ILE A 374 3.23 20.16 26.95
CA ILE A 374 2.84 21.29 26.12
C ILE A 374 1.79 20.81 25.13
N PRO A 375 0.57 21.39 25.13
CA PRO A 375 -0.48 21.00 24.20
C PRO A 375 -0.01 21.08 22.74
N GLY A 376 -0.28 20.03 21.96
CA GLY A 376 0.05 19.95 20.55
C GLY A 376 1.41 19.33 20.21
N VAL A 377 2.29 19.06 21.19
CA VAL A 377 3.60 18.41 20.92
C VAL A 377 3.39 16.95 20.51
N ASP A 378 2.72 16.15 21.33
CA ASP A 378 2.49 14.73 21.02
C ASP A 378 1.72 14.54 19.70
N PRO A 379 0.62 15.27 19.42
CA PRO A 379 -0.05 15.21 18.12
C PRO A 379 0.89 15.56 16.94
N ALA A 380 1.75 16.57 17.10
CA ALA A 380 2.67 16.94 16.01
C ALA A 380 3.77 15.88 15.79
N LEU A 381 4.25 15.22 16.84
CA LEU A 381 5.21 14.13 16.74
C LEU A 381 4.61 12.92 16.01
N TRP A 382 3.38 12.51 16.35
CA TRP A 382 2.67 11.45 15.66
C TRP A 382 2.27 11.83 14.24
N TYR A 383 1.96 13.11 14.00
CA TYR A 383 1.68 13.60 12.65
C TYR A 383 2.82 13.36 11.67
N ILE A 384 4.09 13.55 12.12
CA ILE A 384 5.26 13.30 11.27
C ILE A 384 5.31 11.83 10.82
N ARG A 385 5.04 10.90 11.73
CA ARG A 385 5.00 9.46 11.42
C ARG A 385 3.82 9.11 10.50
N SER A 386 2.64 9.65 10.79
CA SER A 386 1.46 9.44 9.94
C SER A 386 1.65 10.02 8.54
N TYR A 387 2.41 11.10 8.41
CA TYR A 387 2.77 11.64 7.09
C TYR A 387 3.61 10.64 6.28
N ALA A 388 4.63 10.03 6.88
CA ALA A 388 5.45 9.02 6.19
C ALA A 388 4.59 7.83 5.70
N GLN A 389 3.68 7.34 6.56
CA GLN A 389 2.74 6.26 6.19
C GLN A 389 1.80 6.68 5.06
N ASP A 390 1.24 7.90 5.08
CA ASP A 390 0.38 8.42 4.03
C ASP A 390 1.12 8.59 2.69
N GLN A 391 2.43 8.91 2.73
CA GLN A 391 3.30 8.96 1.55
C GLN A 391 3.76 7.57 1.09
N GLN A 392 3.50 6.51 1.86
CA GLN A 392 4.02 5.16 1.62
C GLN A 392 5.56 5.13 1.54
N GLU A 393 6.21 5.88 2.45
CA GLU A 393 7.66 5.99 2.59
C GLU A 393 8.12 5.33 3.88
N PRO A 394 9.30 4.67 3.92
CA PRO A 394 9.91 4.24 5.16
C PRO A 394 10.11 5.41 6.12
N GLU A 395 9.75 5.24 7.40
CA GLU A 395 10.01 6.27 8.41
C GLU A 395 11.52 6.41 8.67
N THR A 396 12.24 5.29 8.64
CA THR A 396 13.67 5.22 8.93
C THR A 396 14.53 5.26 7.66
N ARG A 397 15.78 5.70 7.80
CA ARG A 397 16.74 5.79 6.69
C ARG A 397 17.21 4.44 6.19
N HIS A 398 17.35 3.44 7.05
CA HIS A 398 17.86 2.13 6.71
C HIS A 398 16.94 1.04 7.22
N SER A 399 16.39 0.24 6.32
CA SER A 399 15.57 -0.92 6.69
C SER A 399 15.92 -2.15 5.86
N ALA A 400 15.52 -3.30 6.36
CA ALA A 400 15.56 -4.56 5.65
C ALA A 400 14.16 -5.15 5.58
N PHE A 401 13.86 -5.80 4.46
CA PHE A 401 12.60 -6.48 4.25
C PHE A 401 12.87 -7.93 3.82
N VAL A 402 12.11 -8.84 4.41
CA VAL A 402 12.15 -10.27 4.08
C VAL A 402 10.71 -10.72 3.84
N ARG A 403 10.48 -11.49 2.78
CA ARG A 403 9.18 -12.10 2.51
C ARG A 403 9.37 -13.53 2.03
N ALA A 404 8.52 -14.43 2.50
CA ALA A 404 8.45 -15.81 2.09
C ALA A 404 7.02 -16.15 1.70
N ASP A 405 6.83 -16.68 0.51
CA ASP A 405 5.54 -17.16 -0.01
C ASP A 405 5.64 -18.63 -0.30
N TRP A 406 4.75 -19.42 0.24
CA TRP A 406 4.72 -20.86 0.07
C TRP A 406 3.33 -21.35 -0.31
N THR A 407 3.15 -21.60 -1.60
CA THR A 407 1.90 -22.18 -2.14
C THR A 407 1.89 -23.69 -1.91
N ASP A 408 0.70 -24.25 -1.61
CA ASP A 408 0.52 -25.67 -1.22
C ASP A 408 1.42 -26.08 -0.05
N ALA A 409 1.59 -25.22 0.93
CA ALA A 409 2.41 -25.44 2.08
C ALA A 409 1.86 -26.59 2.93
N PHE A 410 2.64 -27.66 3.14
CA PHE A 410 2.28 -28.86 3.89
C PHE A 410 1.10 -29.67 3.33
N VAL A 411 0.06 -29.01 2.82
CA VAL A 411 -1.15 -29.60 2.20
C VAL A 411 -1.53 -28.78 0.98
N THR A 412 -2.16 -29.43 0.01
CA THR A 412 -2.71 -28.74 -1.18
C THR A 412 -3.72 -27.68 -0.75
N ASP A 413 -3.82 -26.59 -1.50
CA ASP A 413 -4.72 -25.46 -1.27
C ASP A 413 -4.45 -24.64 0.02
N LEU A 414 -3.28 -24.81 0.67
CA LEU A 414 -2.82 -23.97 1.76
C LEU A 414 -1.71 -23.03 1.26
N GLU A 415 -1.95 -21.74 1.31
CA GLU A 415 -0.97 -20.69 1.03
C GLU A 415 -0.49 -20.05 2.33
N LEU A 416 0.83 -19.95 2.50
CA LEU A 416 1.45 -19.30 3.63
C LEU A 416 2.32 -18.15 3.14
N THR A 417 2.11 -16.96 3.71
CA THR A 417 3.00 -15.82 3.53
C THR A 417 3.55 -15.37 4.87
N ALA A 418 4.84 -15.13 4.93
CA ALA A 418 5.48 -14.51 6.09
C ALA A 418 6.34 -13.34 5.64
N LEU A 419 6.28 -12.22 6.37
CA LEU A 419 7.12 -11.06 6.08
C LEU A 419 7.68 -10.44 7.37
N ALA A 420 8.82 -9.77 7.21
CA ALA A 420 9.45 -8.97 8.24
C ALA A 420 9.92 -7.64 7.66
N ASN A 421 9.62 -6.55 8.36
CA ASN A 421 10.20 -5.23 8.11
C ASN A 421 11.01 -4.81 9.34
N ILE A 422 12.30 -4.54 9.16
CA ILE A 422 13.26 -4.35 10.26
C ILE A 422 13.96 -3.00 10.08
N ASN A 423 13.85 -2.13 11.09
CA ASN A 423 14.67 -0.92 11.17
C ASN A 423 16.11 -1.31 11.57
N LEU A 424 17.07 -1.12 10.66
CA LEU A 424 18.47 -1.47 10.89
C LEU A 424 19.20 -0.48 11.83
N GLN A 425 18.61 0.66 12.16
CA GLN A 425 19.21 1.65 13.05
C GLN A 425 18.95 1.37 14.52
N ASP A 426 17.85 0.68 14.86
CA ASP A 426 17.46 0.40 16.24
C ASP A 426 17.13 -1.09 16.51
N GLY A 427 17.11 -1.91 15.47
CA GLY A 427 16.84 -3.35 15.55
C GLY A 427 15.38 -3.71 15.85
N SER A 428 14.47 -2.76 15.81
CA SER A 428 13.04 -3.02 15.95
C SER A 428 12.41 -3.47 14.62
N GLY A 429 11.22 -4.06 14.68
CA GLY A 429 10.58 -4.50 13.45
C GLY A 429 9.12 -4.90 13.62
N LEU A 430 8.53 -5.21 12.47
CA LEU A 430 7.21 -5.80 12.33
C LEU A 430 7.35 -7.17 11.68
N LEU A 431 6.68 -8.17 12.23
CA LEU A 431 6.50 -9.49 11.66
C LEU A 431 5.03 -9.68 11.32
N GLN A 432 4.74 -10.26 10.17
CA GLN A 432 3.40 -10.70 9.80
C GLN A 432 3.48 -12.10 9.22
N ALA A 433 2.53 -12.95 9.59
CA ALA A 433 2.30 -14.25 8.99
C ALA A 433 0.84 -14.34 8.58
N THR A 434 0.59 -14.83 7.37
CA THR A 434 -0.73 -15.03 6.80
C THR A 434 -0.86 -16.47 6.36
N ALA A 435 -2.03 -17.08 6.59
CA ALA A 435 -2.38 -18.41 6.13
C ALA A 435 -3.75 -18.36 5.46
N ASP A 436 -3.85 -18.77 4.22
CA ASP A 436 -5.10 -18.86 3.45
C ASP A 436 -5.32 -20.30 3.00
N TYR A 437 -6.50 -20.82 3.29
CA TYR A 437 -6.88 -22.16 2.88
C TYR A 437 -8.10 -22.11 1.97
N TYR A 438 -7.90 -22.58 0.74
CA TYR A 438 -8.94 -22.62 -0.29
C TYR A 438 -9.85 -23.84 -0.05
N LEU A 439 -10.93 -23.64 0.72
CA LEU A 439 -11.90 -24.69 1.04
C LEU A 439 -12.59 -25.24 -0.21
N SER A 440 -12.76 -24.41 -1.22
CA SER A 440 -13.35 -24.76 -2.50
C SER A 440 -13.04 -23.64 -3.52
N ARG A 441 -13.47 -23.80 -4.77
CA ARG A 441 -13.35 -22.77 -5.81
C ARG A 441 -14.02 -21.43 -5.48
N VAL A 442 -14.95 -21.41 -4.52
CA VAL A 442 -15.73 -20.23 -4.16
C VAL A 442 -15.54 -19.79 -2.71
N TRP A 443 -14.81 -20.54 -1.88
CA TRP A 443 -14.63 -20.23 -0.47
C TRP A 443 -13.17 -20.31 -0.04
N THR A 444 -12.69 -19.27 0.59
CA THR A 444 -11.38 -19.23 1.27
C THR A 444 -11.59 -18.82 2.73
N ILE A 445 -10.91 -19.50 3.62
CA ILE A 445 -10.76 -19.09 5.01
C ILE A 445 -9.31 -18.67 5.24
N GLY A 446 -9.11 -17.52 5.87
CA GLY A 446 -7.77 -17.00 6.10
C GLY A 446 -7.57 -16.47 7.51
N GLY A 447 -6.31 -16.39 7.88
CA GLY A 447 -5.88 -15.78 9.14
C GLY A 447 -4.56 -15.07 8.99
N GLN A 448 -4.41 -13.93 9.68
CA GLN A 448 -3.19 -13.15 9.71
C GLN A 448 -2.82 -12.85 11.16
N ALA A 449 -1.56 -13.01 11.50
CA ALA A 449 -1.00 -12.58 12.78
C ALA A 449 0.11 -11.55 12.53
N THR A 450 0.05 -10.43 13.23
CA THR A 450 1.04 -9.36 13.16
C THR A 450 1.63 -9.13 14.55
N LEU A 451 2.92 -8.88 14.63
CA LEU A 451 3.63 -8.57 15.86
C LEU A 451 4.63 -7.43 15.61
N THR A 452 4.62 -6.40 16.45
CA THR A 452 5.65 -5.37 16.47
C THR A 452 6.59 -5.59 17.67
N PHE A 453 7.90 -5.60 17.42
CA PHE A 453 8.91 -5.82 18.44
C PHE A 453 9.92 -4.67 18.48
N GLY A 454 10.59 -4.51 19.61
CA GLY A 454 11.59 -3.47 19.86
C GLY A 454 11.47 -2.86 21.24
N GLY A 455 12.45 -2.05 21.59
CA GLY A 455 12.45 -1.29 22.85
C GLY A 455 11.43 -0.14 22.79
N ARG A 456 11.03 0.40 23.95
CA ARG A 456 10.10 1.55 24.04
C ARG A 456 10.61 2.82 23.32
N ARG A 457 11.92 2.90 23.05
CA ARG A 457 12.58 3.98 22.29
C ARG A 457 13.03 3.51 20.92
N SER A 458 12.21 2.74 20.25
CA SER A 458 12.46 2.27 18.89
C SER A 458 11.24 2.51 18.00
N GLU A 459 11.42 2.49 16.70
CA GLU A 459 10.36 2.75 15.72
C GLU A 459 9.14 1.87 15.98
N PHE A 460 9.28 0.55 15.87
CA PHE A 460 8.17 -0.39 16.00
C PHE A 460 7.76 -0.65 17.45
N GLY A 461 8.70 -0.53 18.42
CA GLY A 461 8.42 -0.70 19.82
C GLY A 461 7.60 0.46 20.45
N SER A 462 7.57 1.61 19.79
CA SER A 462 6.80 2.78 20.22
C SER A 462 5.40 2.89 19.59
N LEU A 463 5.04 1.99 18.66
CA LEU A 463 3.70 1.98 18.06
C LEU A 463 2.63 1.64 19.10
N PRO A 464 1.43 2.24 19.01
CA PRO A 464 0.33 1.93 19.93
C PRO A 464 -0.16 0.49 19.80
N GLN A 465 -0.14 -0.09 18.60
CA GLN A 465 -0.49 -1.49 18.35
C GLN A 465 0.71 -2.40 18.65
N ALA A 466 0.54 -3.33 19.60
CA ALA A 466 1.56 -4.33 19.92
C ALA A 466 1.61 -5.46 18.86
N GLY A 467 0.54 -5.62 18.13
CA GLY A 467 0.32 -6.64 17.12
C GLY A 467 -1.14 -6.74 16.77
N GLY A 468 -1.55 -7.84 16.14
CA GLY A 468 -2.96 -8.07 15.81
C GLY A 468 -3.18 -9.49 15.30
N ILE A 469 -4.44 -9.91 15.37
CA ILE A 469 -4.92 -11.14 14.73
C ILE A 469 -6.11 -10.75 13.87
N LEU A 470 -6.08 -11.13 12.60
CA LEU A 470 -7.19 -11.00 11.66
C LEU A 470 -7.65 -12.40 11.26
N LEU A 471 -8.96 -12.62 11.25
CA LEU A 471 -9.59 -13.81 10.69
C LEU A 471 -10.50 -13.37 9.56
N ARG A 472 -10.46 -14.06 8.43
CA ARG A 472 -11.26 -13.70 7.25
C ARG A 472 -11.96 -14.91 6.64
N LEU A 473 -13.11 -14.63 6.07
CA LEU A 473 -13.87 -15.58 5.25
C LEU A 473 -14.20 -14.89 3.93
N VAL A 474 -13.76 -15.46 2.83
CA VAL A 474 -13.94 -14.92 1.49
C VAL A 474 -14.88 -15.81 0.70
N ARG A 475 -15.82 -15.20 -0.01
CA ARG A 475 -16.68 -15.86 -0.99
C ARG A 475 -16.54 -15.20 -2.35
N TYR A 476 -16.04 -15.92 -3.33
CA TYR A 476 -16.02 -15.52 -4.73
C TYR A 476 -17.43 -15.69 -5.35
N LEU A 477 -17.81 -14.73 -6.22
CA LEU A 477 -19.16 -14.62 -6.80
C LEU A 477 -19.17 -14.97 -8.29
#